data_25c0ce1c3300c297ca0c12a182a69ef6
#
_entry.id   25c0ce1c3300c297ca0c12a182a69ef6
#
_cell.length_a   1.000
_cell.length_b   1.000
_cell.length_c   1.000
_cell.angle_alpha   90.00
_cell.angle_beta   90.00
_cell.angle_gamma   90.00
#
_symmetry.space_group_name_H-M   'P 1'
#
loop_
_entity.id
_entity.type
_entity.pdbx_description
1 polymer ?
#
loop_
_entity_poly.entity_id
_entity_poly.type
_entity_poly.pdbx_seq_one_letter_code
_entity_poly.pdbx_strand_id
1 'polypeptide(L)'
;GMMAAICAARKGASVTLLETNERLGKKVNITGKGRCNVTNESGCEELLAHVPQNPRFLYSAFSRFDGHAAIDFFEGLGVPLKVERGKRVFPVSDRSFDVTAALERELKRLHVKLVRDRALDVSLDDGHVAAVRGEKGNYPAAAVVLATGGVSYPATGSTGDGFRMAESLGHTVTPLRGSLVPLEARECALLQGLSLRNVALTVYENNKKIHSDFGEMLFTHFGVSGPLILSASAHMRHFDKKQYRLEIDLKPALDEQMLDKRLLSDFEKH
;
A
#
# COMPACT_ATOMS: atom_id res chain seq x y z
N GLY A 1 9.27 -7.32 -6.82
CA GLY A 1 10.44 -7.74 -7.61
C GLY A 1 11.66 -8.04 -6.73
N MET A 2 12.31 -7.04 -6.16
CA MET A 2 13.58 -7.23 -5.40
C MET A 2 13.47 -8.30 -4.30
N MET A 3 12.45 -8.25 -3.44
CA MET A 3 12.25 -9.26 -2.38
C MET A 3 12.11 -10.67 -2.94
N ALA A 4 11.28 -10.85 -3.98
CA ALA A 4 11.11 -12.16 -4.62
C ALA A 4 12.44 -12.67 -5.21
N ALA A 5 13.20 -11.81 -5.86
CA ALA A 5 14.50 -12.14 -6.43
C ALA A 5 15.52 -12.56 -5.33
N ILE A 6 15.57 -11.81 -4.21
CA ILE A 6 16.42 -12.16 -3.05
C ILE A 6 16.01 -13.51 -2.46
N CYS A 7 14.71 -13.72 -2.25
CA CYS A 7 14.22 -14.99 -1.67
C CYS A 7 14.52 -16.21 -2.57
N ALA A 8 14.33 -16.07 -3.88
CA ALA A 8 14.65 -17.13 -4.83
C ALA A 8 16.17 -17.41 -4.90
N ALA A 9 16.99 -16.36 -4.99
CA ALA A 9 18.44 -16.51 -5.05
C ALA A 9 19.02 -17.09 -3.75
N ARG A 10 18.51 -16.72 -2.57
CA ARG A 10 18.90 -17.33 -1.27
C ARG A 10 18.60 -18.83 -1.21
N LYS A 11 17.64 -19.31 -2.03
CA LYS A 11 17.31 -20.75 -2.16
C LYS A 11 18.08 -21.44 -3.30
N GLY A 12 19.08 -20.77 -3.89
CA GLY A 12 19.95 -21.32 -4.92
C GLY A 12 19.42 -21.20 -6.35
N ALA A 13 18.32 -20.48 -6.58
CA ALA A 13 17.84 -20.25 -7.94
C ALA A 13 18.74 -19.25 -8.69
N SER A 14 18.97 -19.50 -9.98
CA SER A 14 19.52 -18.50 -10.90
C SER A 14 18.43 -17.49 -11.26
N VAL A 15 18.61 -16.22 -10.88
CA VAL A 15 17.57 -15.20 -10.99
C VAL A 15 17.95 -14.07 -11.91
N THR A 16 17.06 -13.75 -12.86
CA THR A 16 17.12 -12.52 -13.65
C THR A 16 15.98 -11.60 -13.21
N LEU A 17 16.31 -10.38 -12.82
CA LEU A 17 15.35 -9.33 -12.46
C LEU A 17 15.27 -8.32 -13.62
N LEU A 18 14.10 -8.24 -14.27
CA LEU A 18 13.80 -7.23 -15.27
C LEU A 18 13.25 -5.98 -14.60
N GLU A 19 13.77 -4.81 -14.93
CA GLU A 19 13.30 -3.51 -14.43
C GLU A 19 13.26 -2.50 -15.57
N THR A 20 12.11 -1.88 -15.72
CA THR A 20 11.89 -0.85 -16.78
C THR A 20 12.56 0.48 -16.42
N ASN A 21 12.56 0.85 -15.14
CA ASN A 21 13.11 2.12 -14.68
C ASN A 21 14.64 2.08 -14.61
N GLU A 22 15.26 3.26 -14.69
CA GLU A 22 16.71 3.42 -14.52
C GLU A 22 17.20 3.01 -13.12
N ARG A 23 16.33 3.14 -12.11
CA ARG A 23 16.66 2.81 -10.71
C ARG A 23 15.62 1.86 -10.14
N LEU A 24 16.09 0.91 -9.33
CA LEU A 24 15.24 0.03 -8.56
C LEU A 24 14.48 0.80 -7.47
N GLY A 25 13.34 0.29 -7.06
CA GLY A 25 12.61 0.81 -5.90
C GLY A 25 11.98 2.19 -6.08
N LYS A 26 11.75 2.66 -7.31
CA LYS A 26 11.22 4.01 -7.59
C LYS A 26 9.94 4.32 -6.81
N LYS A 27 9.01 3.36 -6.70
CA LYS A 27 7.80 3.54 -5.88
C LYS A 27 8.11 3.52 -4.39
N VAL A 28 8.98 2.66 -3.91
CA VAL A 28 9.40 2.61 -2.49
C VAL A 28 9.95 3.95 -2.05
N ASN A 29 10.75 4.59 -2.90
CA ASN A 29 11.41 5.86 -2.59
C ASN A 29 10.45 7.05 -2.44
N ILE A 30 9.21 6.97 -2.91
CA ILE A 30 8.20 8.02 -2.71
C ILE A 30 7.22 7.72 -1.56
N THR A 31 7.25 6.50 -1.00
CA THR A 31 6.37 6.12 0.10
C THR A 31 6.73 6.83 1.40
N GLY A 32 5.76 6.99 2.29
CA GLY A 32 5.98 7.66 3.59
C GLY A 32 6.56 9.06 3.46
N LYS A 33 6.23 9.81 2.41
CA LYS A 33 6.80 11.14 2.09
C LYS A 33 8.33 11.09 1.90
N GLY A 34 8.85 10.07 1.25
CA GLY A 34 10.28 9.86 1.01
C GLY A 34 11.03 9.15 2.14
N ARG A 35 10.34 8.79 3.23
CA ARG A 35 10.93 8.10 4.40
C ARG A 35 10.87 6.58 4.28
N CYS A 36 9.97 6.03 3.48
CA CYS A 36 9.60 4.62 3.39
C CYS A 36 8.99 4.08 4.70
N ASN A 37 7.67 4.00 4.78
CA ASN A 37 7.02 3.16 5.79
C ASN A 37 7.25 1.68 5.41
N VAL A 38 8.23 1.04 6.06
CA VAL A 38 8.71 -0.31 5.69
C VAL A 38 7.65 -1.36 5.97
N THR A 39 7.10 -1.32 7.18
CA THR A 39 6.08 -2.27 7.67
C THR A 39 5.32 -1.66 8.85
N ASN A 40 4.47 -2.47 9.47
CA ASN A 40 3.88 -2.24 10.78
C ASN A 40 4.40 -3.29 11.75
N GLU A 41 4.75 -2.90 12.98
CA GLU A 41 5.23 -3.80 14.04
C GLU A 41 4.06 -4.61 14.61
N SER A 42 3.57 -5.54 13.81
CA SER A 42 2.40 -6.35 14.12
C SER A 42 2.65 -7.80 13.71
N GLY A 43 2.17 -8.72 14.53
CA GLY A 43 2.18 -10.15 14.19
C GLY A 43 1.07 -10.53 13.22
N CYS A 44 1.08 -11.79 12.80
CA CYS A 44 0.17 -12.35 11.79
C CYS A 44 -1.31 -12.06 12.07
N GLU A 45 -1.80 -12.33 13.28
CA GLU A 45 -3.21 -12.15 13.66
C GLU A 45 -3.64 -10.67 13.54
N GLU A 46 -2.81 -9.75 14.04
CA GLU A 46 -3.09 -8.32 13.98
C GLU A 46 -3.09 -7.80 12.54
N LEU A 47 -2.14 -8.25 11.71
CA LEU A 47 -2.11 -7.91 10.28
C LEU A 47 -3.38 -8.39 9.58
N LEU A 48 -3.82 -9.64 9.83
CA LEU A 48 -5.03 -10.19 9.25
C LEU A 48 -6.29 -9.42 9.67
N ALA A 49 -6.37 -8.97 10.92
CA ALA A 49 -7.49 -8.17 11.41
C ALA A 49 -7.65 -6.84 10.67
N HIS A 50 -6.56 -6.30 10.10
CA HIS A 50 -6.57 -5.06 9.31
C HIS A 50 -6.73 -5.28 7.80
N VAL A 51 -6.96 -6.50 7.34
CA VAL A 51 -7.27 -6.80 5.93
C VAL A 51 -8.79 -6.79 5.74
N PRO A 52 -9.37 -5.79 5.06
CA PRO A 52 -10.83 -5.62 4.98
C PRO A 52 -11.54 -6.75 4.23
N GLN A 53 -10.83 -7.49 3.38
CA GLN A 53 -11.42 -8.54 2.55
C GLN A 53 -10.50 -9.73 2.39
N ASN A 54 -11.07 -10.93 2.49
CA ASN A 54 -10.37 -12.22 2.34
C ASN A 54 -9.06 -12.34 3.15
N PRO A 55 -9.03 -11.95 4.44
CA PRO A 55 -7.80 -12.00 5.24
C PRO A 55 -7.19 -13.42 5.26
N ARG A 56 -8.02 -14.46 5.26
CA ARG A 56 -7.55 -15.85 5.27
C ARG A 56 -6.66 -16.21 4.09
N PHE A 57 -6.81 -15.55 2.95
CA PHE A 57 -5.93 -15.75 1.80
C PHE A 57 -4.47 -15.40 2.13
N LEU A 58 -4.25 -14.42 2.99
CA LEU A 58 -2.92 -13.96 3.38
C LEU A 58 -2.34 -14.71 4.59
N TYR A 59 -3.09 -15.61 5.22
CA TYR A 59 -2.65 -16.31 6.42
C TYR A 59 -1.28 -17.01 6.21
N SER A 60 -1.14 -17.80 5.14
CA SER A 60 0.10 -18.50 4.84
C SER A 60 1.28 -17.56 4.56
N ALA A 61 1.02 -16.37 4.04
CA ALA A 61 2.06 -15.37 3.80
C ALA A 61 2.49 -14.72 5.13
N PHE A 62 1.53 -14.22 5.91
CA PHE A 62 1.83 -13.53 7.17
C PHE A 62 2.34 -14.45 8.28
N SER A 63 1.93 -15.73 8.30
CA SER A 63 2.49 -16.71 9.25
C SER A 63 3.98 -17.01 9.00
N ARG A 64 4.50 -16.70 7.81
CA ARG A 64 5.91 -16.90 7.45
C ARG A 64 6.71 -15.61 7.37
N PHE A 65 6.06 -14.49 7.12
CA PHE A 65 6.68 -13.18 6.94
C PHE A 65 5.71 -12.09 7.35
N ASP A 66 5.62 -11.83 8.64
CA ASP A 66 4.83 -10.78 9.26
C ASP A 66 5.62 -9.47 9.43
N GLY A 67 5.09 -8.54 10.21
CA GLY A 67 5.75 -7.25 10.47
C GLY A 67 7.07 -7.39 11.20
N HIS A 68 7.19 -8.33 12.15
CA HIS A 68 8.43 -8.58 12.89
C HIS A 68 9.50 -9.21 11.99
N ALA A 69 9.13 -10.22 11.19
CA ALA A 69 10.04 -10.81 10.22
C ALA A 69 10.53 -9.80 9.17
N ALA A 70 9.69 -8.82 8.81
CA ALA A 70 10.11 -7.72 7.92
C ALA A 70 11.14 -6.80 8.61
N ILE A 71 10.96 -6.48 9.89
CA ILE A 71 11.93 -5.71 10.68
C ILE A 71 13.26 -6.47 10.71
N ASP A 72 13.27 -7.73 11.16
CA ASP A 72 14.47 -8.56 11.24
C ASP A 72 15.20 -8.66 9.89
N PHE A 73 14.44 -8.79 8.81
CA PHE A 73 14.99 -8.83 7.46
C PHE A 73 15.78 -7.57 7.10
N PHE A 74 15.21 -6.39 7.30
CA PHE A 74 15.87 -5.13 6.93
C PHE A 74 17.01 -4.77 7.90
N GLU A 75 16.85 -5.02 9.19
CA GLU A 75 17.94 -4.85 10.16
C GLU A 75 19.09 -5.82 9.87
N GLY A 76 18.80 -7.05 9.50
CA GLY A 76 19.79 -8.02 9.01
C GLY A 76 20.52 -7.61 7.72
N LEU A 77 19.94 -6.69 6.93
CA LEU A 77 20.59 -6.05 5.80
C LEU A 77 21.36 -4.76 6.16
N GLY A 78 21.41 -4.42 7.45
CA GLY A 78 22.10 -3.23 7.95
C GLY A 78 21.31 -1.94 7.81
N VAL A 79 19.97 -2.00 7.81
CA VAL A 79 19.09 -0.83 7.86
C VAL A 79 18.50 -0.72 9.25
N PRO A 80 19.04 0.15 10.15
CA PRO A 80 18.44 0.37 11.46
C PRO A 80 17.01 0.94 11.32
N LEU A 81 16.06 0.37 12.06
CA LEU A 81 14.66 0.74 12.02
C LEU A 81 14.19 1.36 13.34
N LYS A 82 13.15 2.16 13.28
CA LYS A 82 12.44 2.75 14.43
C LYS A 82 10.95 2.56 14.28
N VAL A 83 10.27 2.36 15.42
CA VAL A 83 8.81 2.27 15.50
C VAL A 83 8.25 3.63 15.90
N GLU A 84 7.28 4.14 15.18
CA GLU A 84 6.56 5.37 15.45
C GLU A 84 5.10 5.09 15.85
N ARG A 85 4.38 6.15 16.21
CA ARG A 85 2.96 6.08 16.58
C ARG A 85 2.16 5.23 15.57
N GLY A 86 1.32 4.34 16.04
CA GLY A 86 0.53 3.41 15.24
C GLY A 86 1.34 2.23 14.72
N LYS A 87 2.42 1.88 15.44
CA LYS A 87 3.32 0.75 15.10
C LYS A 87 3.95 0.86 13.71
N ARG A 88 4.00 2.06 13.13
CA ARG A 88 4.61 2.28 11.81
C ARG A 88 6.12 2.21 11.91
N VAL A 89 6.75 1.47 11.01
CA VAL A 89 8.19 1.22 11.01
C VAL A 89 8.87 2.01 9.90
N PHE A 90 9.87 2.79 10.27
CA PHE A 90 10.66 3.61 9.36
C PHE A 90 12.16 3.38 9.56
N PRO A 91 13.02 3.62 8.55
CA PRO A 91 14.45 3.67 8.79
C PRO A 91 14.79 4.82 9.76
N VAL A 92 15.74 4.59 10.65
CA VAL A 92 16.22 5.61 11.61
C VAL A 92 16.69 6.87 10.90
N SER A 93 17.29 6.73 9.73
CA SER A 93 17.76 7.82 8.86
C SER A 93 16.64 8.67 8.25
N ASP A 94 15.38 8.24 8.30
CA ASP A 94 14.27 8.83 7.57
C ASP A 94 14.47 8.95 6.04
N ARG A 95 15.30 8.07 5.47
CA ARG A 95 15.65 8.05 4.04
C ARG A 95 15.28 6.73 3.39
N SER A 96 14.29 6.76 2.50
CA SER A 96 13.85 5.58 1.73
C SER A 96 14.97 4.95 0.90
N PHE A 97 15.96 5.75 0.48
CA PHE A 97 17.12 5.27 -0.28
C PHE A 97 17.97 4.25 0.48
N ASP A 98 18.02 4.31 1.80
CA ASP A 98 18.81 3.35 2.59
C ASP A 98 18.18 1.96 2.51
N VAL A 99 16.84 1.89 2.47
CA VAL A 99 16.07 0.65 2.28
C VAL A 99 16.33 0.06 0.89
N THR A 100 16.21 0.87 -0.16
CA THR A 100 16.43 0.39 -1.53
C THR A 100 17.88 0.03 -1.80
N ALA A 101 18.84 0.81 -1.29
CA ALA A 101 20.27 0.51 -1.40
C ALA A 101 20.65 -0.80 -0.69
N ALA A 102 20.04 -1.11 0.46
CA ALA A 102 20.26 -2.38 1.14
C ALA A 102 19.77 -3.56 0.30
N LEU A 103 18.58 -3.45 -0.30
CA LEU A 103 18.08 -4.48 -1.23
C LEU A 103 18.97 -4.63 -2.46
N GLU A 104 19.47 -3.54 -3.03
CA GLU A 104 20.37 -3.58 -4.18
C GLU A 104 21.73 -4.23 -3.83
N ARG A 105 22.27 -3.94 -2.66
CA ARG A 105 23.51 -4.61 -2.18
C ARG A 105 23.30 -6.12 -2.05
N GLU A 106 22.15 -6.53 -1.50
CA GLU A 106 21.83 -7.94 -1.32
C GLU A 106 21.63 -8.65 -2.67
N LEU A 107 20.95 -8.04 -3.64
CA LEU A 107 20.83 -8.58 -5.00
C LEU A 107 22.21 -8.80 -5.64
N LYS A 108 23.13 -7.84 -5.50
CA LYS A 108 24.51 -7.96 -5.99
C LYS A 108 25.28 -9.09 -5.29
N ARG A 109 25.17 -9.18 -3.96
CA ARG A 109 25.80 -10.25 -3.15
C ARG A 109 25.35 -11.63 -3.58
N LEU A 110 24.06 -11.76 -3.95
CA LEU A 110 23.44 -13.01 -4.41
C LEU A 110 23.61 -13.24 -5.93
N HIS A 111 24.38 -12.42 -6.63
CA HIS A 111 24.63 -12.52 -8.07
C HIS A 111 23.34 -12.51 -8.91
N VAL A 112 22.28 -11.83 -8.46
CA VAL A 112 21.05 -11.66 -9.25
C VAL A 112 21.37 -10.81 -10.48
N LYS A 113 21.05 -11.33 -11.68
CA LYS A 113 21.23 -10.62 -12.95
C LYS A 113 20.18 -9.54 -13.09
N LEU A 114 20.58 -8.27 -12.99
CA LEU A 114 19.68 -7.13 -13.26
C LEU A 114 19.74 -6.76 -14.74
N VAL A 115 18.59 -6.72 -15.40
CA VAL A 115 18.44 -6.34 -16.79
C VAL A 115 17.49 -5.15 -16.92
N ARG A 116 17.96 -4.09 -17.61
CA ARG A 116 17.16 -2.89 -17.90
C ARG A 116 16.33 -3.11 -19.16
N ASP A 117 15.17 -3.71 -18.98
CA ASP A 117 14.23 -3.99 -20.04
C ASP A 117 12.79 -3.98 -19.53
N ARG A 118 11.85 -3.72 -20.40
CA ARG A 118 10.43 -3.83 -20.15
C ARG A 118 9.93 -5.20 -20.60
N ALA A 119 9.39 -5.98 -19.66
CA ALA A 119 8.70 -7.20 -19.99
C ALA A 119 7.38 -6.89 -20.74
N LEU A 120 7.19 -7.51 -21.87
CA LEU A 120 6.00 -7.35 -22.72
C LEU A 120 5.02 -8.49 -22.54
N ASP A 121 5.56 -9.71 -22.40
CA ASP A 121 4.78 -10.94 -22.42
C ASP A 121 5.55 -12.11 -21.79
N VAL A 122 4.84 -13.17 -21.42
CA VAL A 122 5.40 -14.46 -20.99
C VAL A 122 5.02 -15.51 -22.01
N SER A 123 6.03 -16.13 -22.63
CA SER A 123 5.80 -17.22 -23.59
C SER A 123 5.69 -18.56 -22.88
N LEU A 124 4.80 -19.39 -23.38
CA LEU A 124 4.62 -20.78 -22.95
C LEU A 124 5.11 -21.73 -24.05
N ASP A 125 5.61 -22.90 -23.62
CA ASP A 125 5.88 -24.04 -24.46
C ASP A 125 5.20 -25.25 -23.80
N ASP A 126 4.32 -25.91 -24.52
CA ASP A 126 3.48 -27.03 -24.03
C ASP A 126 2.81 -26.71 -22.66
N GLY A 127 2.26 -25.52 -22.52
CA GLY A 127 1.56 -25.06 -21.31
C GLY A 127 2.49 -24.66 -20.13
N HIS A 128 3.81 -24.75 -20.28
CA HIS A 128 4.79 -24.39 -19.29
C HIS A 128 5.47 -23.06 -19.62
N VAL A 129 5.91 -22.31 -18.62
CA VAL A 129 6.69 -21.09 -18.83
C VAL A 129 7.98 -21.43 -19.56
N ALA A 130 8.24 -20.77 -20.67
CA ALA A 130 9.45 -20.93 -21.49
C ALA A 130 10.37 -19.71 -21.42
N ALA A 131 9.81 -18.50 -21.55
CA ALA A 131 10.61 -17.27 -21.51
C ALA A 131 9.75 -16.04 -21.18
N VAL A 132 10.42 -14.95 -20.84
CA VAL A 132 9.83 -13.59 -20.83
C VAL A 132 10.33 -12.84 -22.05
N ARG A 133 9.42 -12.35 -22.88
CA ARG A 133 9.72 -11.47 -24.00
C ARG A 133 9.79 -10.02 -23.50
N GLY A 134 10.91 -9.38 -23.68
CA GLY A 134 11.10 -7.96 -23.42
C GLY A 134 11.12 -7.12 -24.70
N GLU A 135 11.27 -5.80 -24.55
CA GLU A 135 11.48 -4.87 -25.67
C GLU A 135 12.83 -5.09 -26.35
N LYS A 136 13.85 -5.46 -25.56
CA LYS A 136 15.24 -5.57 -26.03
C LYS A 136 15.71 -7.01 -26.22
N GLY A 137 14.98 -7.99 -25.69
CA GLY A 137 15.41 -9.38 -25.81
C GLY A 137 14.41 -10.40 -25.29
N ASN A 138 14.80 -11.67 -25.43
CA ASN A 138 14.07 -12.80 -24.89
C ASN A 138 14.84 -13.44 -23.75
N TYR A 139 14.17 -13.73 -22.64
CA TYR A 139 14.79 -14.20 -21.40
C TYR A 139 14.24 -15.58 -21.03
N PRO A 140 14.91 -16.66 -21.38
CA PRO A 140 14.48 -18.01 -21.01
C PRO A 140 14.36 -18.17 -19.52
N ALA A 141 13.27 -18.79 -19.08
CA ALA A 141 12.99 -19.01 -17.67
C ALA A 141 12.04 -20.20 -17.48
N ALA A 142 12.28 -21.02 -16.49
CA ALA A 142 11.38 -22.11 -16.08
C ALA A 142 10.23 -21.64 -15.19
N ALA A 143 10.36 -20.46 -14.57
CA ALA A 143 9.33 -19.85 -13.72
C ALA A 143 9.43 -18.33 -13.76
N VAL A 144 8.30 -17.65 -13.62
CA VAL A 144 8.22 -16.19 -13.62
C VAL A 144 7.42 -15.70 -12.42
N VAL A 145 7.93 -14.66 -11.74
CA VAL A 145 7.19 -13.92 -10.73
C VAL A 145 6.78 -12.57 -11.32
N LEU A 146 5.49 -12.39 -11.56
CA LEU A 146 4.94 -11.11 -11.98
C LEU A 146 4.92 -10.13 -10.80
N ALA A 147 5.85 -9.18 -10.80
CA ALA A 147 6.02 -8.20 -9.72
C ALA A 147 6.06 -6.76 -10.26
N THR A 148 5.28 -6.51 -11.31
CA THR A 148 5.25 -5.24 -12.08
C THR A 148 4.54 -4.09 -11.36
N GLY A 149 3.96 -4.33 -10.19
CA GLY A 149 3.11 -3.38 -9.49
C GLY A 149 1.67 -3.37 -10.03
N GLY A 150 0.89 -2.43 -9.53
CA GLY A 150 -0.51 -2.24 -9.96
C GLY A 150 -0.66 -1.10 -10.96
N VAL A 151 -1.69 -0.25 -10.74
CA VAL A 151 -2.00 0.91 -11.60
C VAL A 151 -1.86 2.26 -10.88
N SER A 152 -1.49 2.26 -9.60
CA SER A 152 -1.28 3.49 -8.84
C SER A 152 0.11 4.08 -9.11
N TYR A 153 0.20 5.41 -9.23
CA TYR A 153 1.45 6.14 -9.54
C TYR A 153 2.14 5.61 -10.82
N PRO A 154 1.52 5.75 -12.00
CA PRO A 154 2.05 5.17 -13.27
C PRO A 154 3.47 5.64 -13.60
N ALA A 155 3.83 6.88 -13.23
CA ALA A 155 5.19 7.42 -13.40
C ALA A 155 6.28 6.64 -12.66
N THR A 156 5.91 5.73 -11.75
CA THR A 156 6.85 4.82 -11.07
C THR A 156 7.01 3.46 -11.78
N GLY A 157 6.34 3.25 -12.91
CA GLY A 157 6.35 1.99 -13.66
C GLY A 157 5.15 1.08 -13.38
N SER A 158 4.17 1.53 -12.56
CA SER A 158 2.95 0.76 -12.26
C SER A 158 1.86 1.03 -13.30
N THR A 159 1.97 0.42 -14.46
CA THR A 159 1.14 0.66 -15.65
C THR A 159 0.05 -0.40 -15.87
N GLY A 160 -0.01 -1.43 -15.01
CA GLY A 160 -0.97 -2.53 -15.15
C GLY A 160 -0.49 -3.65 -16.08
N ASP A 161 0.74 -3.61 -16.57
CA ASP A 161 1.29 -4.62 -17.51
C ASP A 161 1.17 -6.04 -16.97
N GLY A 162 1.37 -6.25 -15.66
CA GLY A 162 1.25 -7.57 -15.05
C GLY A 162 -0.17 -8.14 -15.08
N PHE A 163 -1.20 -7.31 -15.01
CA PHE A 163 -2.59 -7.77 -15.15
C PHE A 163 -2.86 -8.28 -16.54
N ARG A 164 -2.42 -7.55 -17.59
CA ARG A 164 -2.55 -7.99 -18.99
C ARG A 164 -1.78 -9.29 -19.24
N MET A 165 -0.56 -9.41 -18.70
CA MET A 165 0.21 -10.65 -18.80
C MET A 165 -0.49 -11.81 -18.10
N ALA A 166 -1.07 -11.59 -16.92
CA ALA A 166 -1.82 -12.63 -16.21
C ALA A 166 -3.06 -13.08 -16.99
N GLU A 167 -3.81 -12.15 -17.58
CA GLU A 167 -4.98 -12.46 -18.43
C GLU A 167 -4.57 -13.25 -19.67
N SER A 168 -3.47 -12.88 -20.36
CA SER A 168 -2.97 -13.62 -21.52
C SER A 168 -2.52 -15.03 -21.20
N LEU A 169 -2.18 -15.30 -19.94
CA LEU A 169 -1.85 -16.62 -19.41
C LEU A 169 -3.07 -17.41 -18.89
N GLY A 170 -4.29 -16.90 -19.07
CA GLY A 170 -5.53 -17.55 -18.67
C GLY A 170 -5.97 -17.29 -17.23
N HIS A 171 -5.31 -16.39 -16.49
CA HIS A 171 -5.77 -15.98 -15.16
C HIS A 171 -6.93 -14.98 -15.25
N THR A 172 -7.86 -15.09 -14.29
CA THR A 172 -8.92 -14.10 -14.15
C THR A 172 -8.42 -12.93 -13.31
N VAL A 173 -8.52 -11.71 -13.82
CA VAL A 173 -8.26 -10.48 -13.09
C VAL A 173 -9.58 -9.85 -12.67
N THR A 174 -9.80 -9.70 -11.38
CA THR A 174 -11.00 -9.02 -10.86
C THR A 174 -10.95 -7.52 -11.18
N PRO A 175 -12.11 -6.83 -11.32
CA PRO A 175 -12.13 -5.40 -11.57
C PRO A 175 -11.29 -4.62 -10.56
N LEU A 176 -10.40 -3.77 -11.06
CA LEU A 176 -9.55 -2.93 -10.24
C LEU A 176 -10.37 -1.84 -9.55
N ARG A 177 -10.11 -1.60 -8.28
CA ARG A 177 -10.80 -0.58 -7.47
C ARG A 177 -9.79 0.23 -6.68
N GLY A 178 -10.12 1.52 -6.44
CA GLY A 178 -9.34 2.36 -5.54
C GLY A 178 -9.44 1.84 -4.10
N SER A 179 -8.33 1.90 -3.38
CA SER A 179 -8.23 1.60 -1.95
C SER A 179 -7.15 2.47 -1.35
N LEU A 180 -7.36 2.97 -0.14
CA LEU A 180 -6.50 3.98 0.49
C LEU A 180 -6.39 5.23 -0.39
N VAL A 181 -7.52 5.70 -0.89
CA VAL A 181 -7.64 6.88 -1.77
C VAL A 181 -8.46 7.99 -1.11
N PRO A 182 -8.22 9.27 -1.48
CA PRO A 182 -9.12 10.35 -1.11
C PRO A 182 -10.51 10.13 -1.72
N LEU A 183 -11.50 10.82 -1.17
CA LEU A 183 -12.89 10.75 -1.66
C LEU A 183 -13.31 12.12 -2.21
N GLU A 184 -13.96 12.09 -3.37
CA GLU A 184 -14.58 13.27 -3.95
C GLU A 184 -15.90 13.57 -3.23
N ALA A 185 -16.11 14.84 -2.84
CA ALA A 185 -17.33 15.32 -2.22
C ALA A 185 -17.57 16.77 -2.60
N ARG A 186 -18.76 17.08 -3.15
CA ARG A 186 -19.03 18.38 -3.80
C ARG A 186 -19.05 19.56 -2.85
N GLU A 187 -19.43 19.36 -1.58
CA GLU A 187 -19.66 20.45 -0.62
C GLU A 187 -18.40 20.86 0.16
N CYS A 188 -17.27 20.23 -0.11
CA CYS A 188 -16.04 20.38 0.69
C CYS A 188 -15.11 21.51 0.21
N ALA A 189 -15.33 22.08 -0.97
CA ALA A 189 -14.41 23.06 -1.57
C ALA A 189 -14.22 24.33 -0.71
N LEU A 190 -15.28 24.79 -0.02
CA LEU A 190 -15.22 25.92 0.89
C LEU A 190 -14.38 25.67 2.15
N LEU A 191 -14.14 24.42 2.48
CA LEU A 191 -13.37 23.99 3.64
C LEU A 191 -11.92 23.60 3.26
N GLN A 192 -11.49 23.85 2.03
CA GLN A 192 -10.16 23.50 1.56
C GLN A 192 -9.06 23.95 2.52
N GLY A 193 -8.19 23.01 2.89
CA GLY A 193 -7.06 23.25 3.81
C GLY A 193 -7.40 23.05 5.29
N LEU A 194 -8.69 22.96 5.66
CA LEU A 194 -9.08 22.66 7.02
C LEU A 194 -8.69 21.23 7.38
N SER A 195 -7.86 21.09 8.41
CA SER A 195 -7.47 19.80 8.99
C SER A 195 -8.20 19.60 10.31
N LEU A 196 -8.90 18.49 10.43
CA LEU A 196 -9.55 18.06 11.68
C LEU A 196 -8.67 17.03 12.37
N ARG A 197 -8.51 17.21 13.68
CA ARG A 197 -7.76 16.30 14.55
C ARG A 197 -8.68 15.78 15.65
N ASN A 198 -8.43 14.54 16.06
CA ASN A 198 -9.18 13.89 17.15
C ASN A 198 -10.70 13.89 16.88
N VAL A 199 -11.09 13.58 15.66
CA VAL A 199 -12.48 13.41 15.24
C VAL A 199 -12.80 11.92 15.06
N ALA A 200 -14.07 11.54 15.22
CA ALA A 200 -14.54 10.22 14.86
C ALA A 200 -15.24 10.28 13.50
N LEU A 201 -14.94 9.31 12.64
CA LEU A 201 -15.58 9.11 11.35
C LEU A 201 -16.40 7.85 11.37
N THR A 202 -17.66 7.94 10.96
CA THR A 202 -18.51 6.78 10.71
C THR A 202 -18.93 6.75 9.23
N VAL A 203 -18.77 5.58 8.60
CA VAL A 203 -19.15 5.35 7.21
C VAL A 203 -20.39 4.48 7.16
N TYR A 204 -21.39 4.95 6.42
CA TYR A 204 -22.62 4.22 6.13
C TYR A 204 -22.69 3.85 4.65
N GLU A 205 -23.12 2.63 4.37
CA GLU A 205 -23.47 2.12 3.05
C GLU A 205 -24.98 1.85 3.03
N ASN A 206 -25.74 2.56 2.20
CA ASN A 206 -27.21 2.44 2.18
C ASN A 206 -27.84 2.47 3.60
N ASN A 207 -27.42 3.43 4.42
CA ASN A 207 -27.81 3.62 5.83
C ASN A 207 -27.33 2.55 6.83
N LYS A 208 -26.56 1.55 6.40
CA LYS A 208 -25.94 0.57 7.29
C LYS A 208 -24.53 1.02 7.65
N LYS A 209 -24.21 1.11 8.93
CA LYS A 209 -22.83 1.36 9.39
C LYS A 209 -21.91 0.22 8.96
N ILE A 210 -20.83 0.55 8.24
CA ILE A 210 -19.84 -0.41 7.73
C ILE A 210 -18.45 -0.21 8.30
N HIS A 211 -18.12 1.02 8.76
CA HIS A 211 -16.81 1.34 9.31
C HIS A 211 -16.94 2.50 10.30
N SER A 212 -16.08 2.54 11.29
CA SER A 212 -15.92 3.68 12.19
C SER A 212 -14.48 3.68 12.70
N ASP A 213 -13.88 4.87 12.76
CA ASP A 213 -12.49 5.03 13.21
C ASP A 213 -12.31 6.44 13.79
N PHE A 214 -11.21 6.64 14.51
CA PHE A 214 -10.86 7.89 15.20
C PHE A 214 -9.47 8.38 14.77
N GLY A 215 -9.34 9.69 14.47
CA GLY A 215 -8.04 10.23 14.06
C GLY A 215 -8.12 11.60 13.41
N GLU A 216 -7.40 11.74 12.30
CA GLU A 216 -7.21 12.99 11.57
C GLU A 216 -7.73 12.89 10.15
N MET A 217 -8.32 13.97 9.63
CA MET A 217 -8.74 14.12 8.24
C MET A 217 -8.47 15.54 7.73
N LEU A 218 -8.53 15.71 6.43
CA LEU A 218 -8.24 16.95 5.73
C LEU A 218 -9.30 17.20 4.65
N PHE A 219 -9.80 18.43 4.58
CA PHE A 219 -10.61 18.92 3.46
C PHE A 219 -9.71 19.41 2.33
N THR A 220 -10.05 19.04 1.10
CA THR A 220 -9.35 19.41 -0.14
C THR A 220 -10.31 20.16 -1.07
N HIS A 221 -9.79 20.73 -2.15
CA HIS A 221 -10.62 21.40 -3.16
C HIS A 221 -11.60 20.45 -3.89
N PHE A 222 -11.38 19.16 -3.86
CA PHE A 222 -12.23 18.15 -4.52
C PHE A 222 -13.02 17.28 -3.54
N GLY A 223 -12.77 17.37 -2.24
CA GLY A 223 -13.43 16.53 -1.26
C GLY A 223 -12.65 16.34 0.03
N VAL A 224 -12.47 15.11 0.48
CA VAL A 224 -11.84 14.79 1.75
C VAL A 224 -10.69 13.80 1.61
N SER A 225 -9.69 13.92 2.48
CA SER A 225 -8.48 13.10 2.52
C SER A 225 -7.98 12.96 3.97
N GLY A 226 -6.77 12.46 4.12
CA GLY A 226 -6.13 12.23 5.43
C GLY A 226 -6.27 10.79 5.91
N PRO A 227 -5.59 10.42 7.00
CA PRO A 227 -5.48 9.03 7.43
C PRO A 227 -6.84 8.33 7.61
N LEU A 228 -7.81 8.98 8.26
CA LEU A 228 -9.16 8.43 8.45
C LEU A 228 -9.87 8.13 7.13
N ILE A 229 -9.82 9.07 6.19
CA ILE A 229 -10.50 8.93 4.90
C ILE A 229 -9.83 7.84 4.06
N LEU A 230 -8.50 7.81 4.03
CA LEU A 230 -7.78 6.77 3.31
C LEU A 230 -8.12 5.37 3.86
N SER A 231 -8.15 5.19 5.18
CA SER A 231 -8.55 3.93 5.79
C SER A 231 -10.01 3.59 5.47
N ALA A 232 -10.91 4.55 5.61
CA ALA A 232 -12.34 4.37 5.33
C ALA A 232 -12.59 3.95 3.88
N SER A 233 -11.86 4.52 2.91
CA SER A 233 -12.04 4.21 1.48
C SER A 233 -11.77 2.74 1.15
N ALA A 234 -10.96 2.03 1.93
CA ALA A 234 -10.72 0.60 1.75
C ALA A 234 -11.99 -0.26 2.01
N HIS A 235 -12.96 0.26 2.76
CA HIS A 235 -14.24 -0.37 3.05
C HIS A 235 -15.34 0.04 2.05
N MET A 236 -15.12 1.09 1.24
CA MET A 236 -16.09 1.64 0.28
C MET A 236 -15.79 1.13 -1.12
N ARG A 237 -16.53 0.10 -1.59
CA ARG A 237 -16.12 -0.65 -2.78
C ARG A 237 -17.07 -0.58 -3.97
N HIS A 238 -18.29 -0.11 -3.77
CA HIS A 238 -19.38 -0.23 -4.75
C HIS A 238 -20.01 1.13 -5.05
N PHE A 239 -19.18 2.14 -5.35
CA PHE A 239 -19.64 3.49 -5.69
C PHE A 239 -20.57 3.53 -6.90
N ASP A 240 -20.48 2.52 -7.78
CA ASP A 240 -21.35 2.34 -8.93
C ASP A 240 -22.77 1.86 -8.59
N LYS A 241 -22.97 1.26 -7.39
CA LYS A 241 -24.22 0.60 -7.00
C LYS A 241 -24.77 1.02 -5.64
N LYS A 242 -23.99 1.70 -4.83
CA LYS A 242 -24.32 2.00 -3.46
C LYS A 242 -24.03 3.45 -3.11
N GLN A 243 -24.86 3.98 -2.23
CA GLN A 243 -24.64 5.31 -1.67
C GLN A 243 -23.85 5.21 -0.38
N TYR A 244 -22.88 6.11 -0.25
CA TYR A 244 -22.06 6.22 0.95
C TYR A 244 -22.31 7.56 1.62
N ARG A 245 -22.43 7.53 2.95
CA ARG A 245 -22.55 8.71 3.79
C ARG A 245 -21.46 8.66 4.85
N LEU A 246 -20.74 9.76 5.00
CA LEU A 246 -19.73 9.96 6.03
C LEU A 246 -20.31 10.88 7.10
N GLU A 247 -20.28 10.45 8.34
CA GLU A 247 -20.59 11.27 9.50
C GLU A 247 -19.32 11.55 10.28
N ILE A 248 -19.08 12.82 10.59
CA ILE A 248 -17.91 13.29 11.31
C ILE A 248 -18.38 13.83 12.65
N ASP A 249 -18.00 13.18 13.72
CA ASP A 249 -18.14 13.71 15.06
C ASP A 249 -16.90 14.54 15.39
N LEU A 250 -17.10 15.84 15.56
CA LEU A 250 -16.03 16.80 15.79
C LEU A 250 -15.50 16.79 17.23
N LYS A 251 -16.25 16.23 18.18
CA LYS A 251 -15.94 16.22 19.61
C LYS A 251 -16.33 14.89 20.27
N PRO A 252 -15.82 13.74 19.80
CA PRO A 252 -16.28 12.41 20.24
C PRO A 252 -15.97 12.10 21.72
N ALA A 253 -15.20 12.92 22.39
CA ALA A 253 -14.93 12.82 23.82
C ALA A 253 -15.98 13.53 24.70
N LEU A 254 -16.91 14.29 24.10
CA LEU A 254 -17.96 15.02 24.82
C LEU A 254 -19.30 14.38 24.50
N ASP A 255 -20.09 14.09 25.55
CA ASP A 255 -21.50 13.83 25.40
C ASP A 255 -22.29 15.13 25.13
N GLU A 256 -23.56 15.02 24.82
CA GLU A 256 -24.41 16.19 24.48
C GLU A 256 -24.46 17.20 25.61
N GLN A 257 -24.53 16.76 26.87
CA GLN A 257 -24.59 17.67 28.03
C GLN A 257 -23.25 18.41 28.25
N MET A 258 -22.14 17.71 28.09
CA MET A 258 -20.82 18.32 28.19
C MET A 258 -20.54 19.28 27.02
N LEU A 259 -21.01 18.92 25.83
CA LEU A 259 -20.89 19.77 24.65
C LEU A 259 -21.69 21.07 24.81
N ASP A 260 -22.95 20.98 25.29
CA ASP A 260 -23.81 22.12 25.54
C ASP A 260 -23.17 23.07 26.58
N LYS A 261 -22.74 22.57 27.73
CA LYS A 261 -22.02 23.33 28.74
C LYS A 261 -20.76 24.02 28.18
N ARG A 262 -20.02 23.32 27.31
CA ARG A 262 -18.82 23.87 26.68
C ARG A 262 -19.16 25.01 25.74
N LEU A 263 -20.18 24.85 24.90
CA LEU A 263 -20.64 25.89 23.97
C LEU A 263 -21.10 27.13 24.72
N LEU A 264 -21.93 26.97 25.77
CA LEU A 264 -22.36 28.09 26.61
C LEU A 264 -21.16 28.83 27.22
N SER A 265 -20.19 28.11 27.78
CA SER A 265 -18.98 28.70 28.34
C SER A 265 -18.09 29.43 27.29
N ASP A 266 -18.07 28.93 26.06
CA ASP A 266 -17.29 29.57 24.98
C ASP A 266 -18.01 30.84 24.46
N PHE A 267 -19.35 30.87 24.43
CA PHE A 267 -20.14 32.07 24.10
C PHE A 267 -20.08 33.16 25.18
N GLU A 268 -19.93 32.80 26.47
CA GLU A 268 -19.76 33.77 27.56
C GLU A 268 -18.38 34.49 27.53
N LYS A 269 -17.40 33.91 26.82
CA LYS A 269 -16.03 34.43 26.75
C LYS A 269 -15.78 35.35 25.55
N HIS A 270 -16.70 35.33 24.59
CA HIS A 270 -16.65 36.09 23.34
C HIS A 270 -17.93 36.88 23.14
#